data_3d8e694d375e7407a4d3233644a68f29
#
_entry.id   3d8e694d375e7407a4d3233644a68f29
#
_cell.length_a   1.000
_cell.length_b   1.000
_cell.length_c   1.000
_cell.angle_alpha   90.00
_cell.angle_beta   90.00
_cell.angle_gamma   90.00
#
_symmetry.space_group_name_H-M   'P 1'
#
loop_
_entity.id
_entity.type
_entity.pdbx_description
1 polymer ?
#
loop_
_entity_poly.entity_id
_entity_poly.type
_entity_poly.pdbx_seq_one_letter_code
_entity_poly.pdbx_strand_id
1 'polypeptide(L)'
;NKKSEGMMTRLTITRPDDWHLHLRDGEMLKAVLPHSASWAGRAIIMPNLVPPVVTGNDASAYRARIEQALPDGYDFTPLMVLYLTQQSDPADIRAAHEKGIIQAVKLYPAGATTNSASGVKDIDAVMPVLEMMAECGIPLLVHGEVTHDSVDIFDREAVFIDTVLTPLRERLPSLRIVMEHITTEQAATYVAAADSNLAATITPHHLIINRNAILAGGIKPHYYCLPVAKRETHRLALVKAATSGNKKFFLGTDSAPHIDPLKLQACGCAGVFNAPNTLACLAQVFEQE
;
A
#
# COMPACT_ATOMS: atom_id res chain seq x y z
N ASN A 1 -4.83 30.48 -37.49
CA ASN A 1 -3.78 30.13 -36.52
C ASN A 1 -3.91 30.98 -35.25
N LYS A 2 -4.83 30.66 -34.36
CA LYS A 2 -4.79 31.15 -32.99
C LYS A 2 -4.04 30.07 -32.17
N LYS A 3 -2.79 30.33 -31.82
CA LYS A 3 -2.12 29.65 -30.73
C LYS A 3 -2.97 29.90 -29.50
N SER A 4 -3.60 28.87 -28.95
CA SER A 4 -4.12 28.89 -27.60
C SER A 4 -2.91 29.03 -26.68
N GLU A 5 -2.67 30.22 -26.16
CA GLU A 5 -1.79 30.40 -25.00
C GLU A 5 -2.41 29.54 -23.90
N GLY A 6 -1.72 28.45 -23.56
CA GLY A 6 -2.12 27.56 -22.49
C GLY A 6 -2.13 28.36 -21.19
N MET A 7 -3.33 28.69 -20.73
CA MET A 7 -3.53 29.28 -19.42
C MET A 7 -3.02 28.26 -18.40
N MET A 8 -1.93 28.57 -17.69
CA MET A 8 -1.43 27.75 -16.59
C MET A 8 -2.51 27.69 -15.51
N THR A 9 -3.21 26.58 -15.41
CA THR A 9 -4.21 26.38 -14.36
C THR A 9 -3.47 26.10 -13.05
N ARG A 10 -3.64 26.97 -12.06
CA ARG A 10 -3.09 26.78 -10.73
C ARG A 10 -4.10 26.00 -9.88
N LEU A 11 -3.70 24.83 -9.40
CA LEU A 11 -4.48 24.03 -8.46
C LEU A 11 -3.92 24.21 -7.05
N THR A 12 -4.79 24.54 -6.09
CA THR A 12 -4.44 24.59 -4.67
C THR A 12 -5.19 23.48 -3.95
N ILE A 13 -4.47 22.60 -3.29
CA ILE A 13 -5.02 21.46 -2.54
C ILE A 13 -4.52 21.48 -1.09
N THR A 14 -5.27 20.85 -0.21
CA THR A 14 -4.74 20.51 1.13
C THR A 14 -3.56 19.56 0.96
N ARG A 15 -2.51 19.76 1.74
CA ARG A 15 -1.33 18.88 1.71
C ARG A 15 -1.78 17.44 1.97
N PRO A 16 -1.53 16.50 1.04
CA PRO A 16 -2.01 15.14 1.16
C PRO A 16 -1.17 14.31 2.13
N ASP A 17 -1.76 13.20 2.57
CA ASP A 17 -1.05 12.11 3.25
C ASP A 17 -0.87 10.93 2.29
N ASP A 18 0.16 10.12 2.53
CA ASP A 18 0.39 8.87 1.83
C ASP A 18 0.10 7.67 2.75
N TRP A 19 -0.94 6.91 2.46
CA TRP A 19 -1.37 5.82 3.33
C TRP A 19 -0.70 4.47 3.03
N HIS A 20 0.32 4.44 2.16
CA HIS A 20 1.11 3.24 1.88
C HIS A 20 2.46 3.61 1.25
N LEU A 21 3.52 3.62 2.04
CA LEU A 21 4.85 4.06 1.60
C LEU A 21 5.95 3.10 2.06
N HIS A 22 6.82 2.69 1.13
CA HIS A 22 8.04 1.95 1.42
C HIS A 22 9.24 2.89 1.38
N LEU A 23 9.88 3.08 2.53
CA LEU A 23 11.10 3.89 2.66
C LEU A 23 12.37 3.04 2.68
N ARG A 24 12.25 1.72 2.85
CA ARG A 24 13.39 0.85 3.05
C ARG A 24 14.23 1.29 4.26
N ASP A 25 15.56 1.12 4.21
CA ASP A 25 16.47 1.50 5.29
C ASP A 25 17.82 1.95 4.73
N GLY A 26 18.72 2.42 5.60
CA GLY A 26 20.08 2.79 5.23
C GLY A 26 20.18 3.84 4.12
N GLU A 27 21.03 3.59 3.15
CA GLU A 27 21.26 4.56 2.05
C GLU A 27 20.04 4.73 1.14
N MET A 28 19.25 3.67 0.94
CA MET A 28 18.00 3.77 0.18
C MET A 28 17.01 4.72 0.87
N LEU A 29 16.85 4.61 2.21
CA LEU A 29 16.01 5.51 3.00
C LEU A 29 16.40 6.98 2.78
N LYS A 30 17.70 7.28 2.89
CA LYS A 30 18.20 8.64 2.69
C LYS A 30 17.92 9.17 1.28
N ALA A 31 18.03 8.30 0.28
CA ALA A 31 17.82 8.66 -1.11
C ALA A 31 16.36 8.92 -1.44
N VAL A 32 15.42 8.13 -0.91
CA VAL A 32 14.01 8.18 -1.34
C VAL A 32 13.12 9.05 -0.45
N LEU A 33 13.46 9.23 0.82
CA LEU A 33 12.64 9.97 1.79
C LEU A 33 12.31 11.41 1.33
N PRO A 34 13.26 12.21 0.78
CA PRO A 34 12.97 13.56 0.36
C PRO A 34 11.88 13.66 -0.72
N HIS A 35 11.78 12.64 -1.59
CA HIS A 35 10.79 12.63 -2.66
C HIS A 35 9.34 12.52 -2.12
N SER A 36 9.12 11.77 -1.06
CA SER A 36 7.82 11.67 -0.40
C SER A 36 7.58 12.86 0.53
N ALA A 37 8.59 13.26 1.34
CA ALA A 37 8.49 14.36 2.29
C ALA A 37 8.24 15.71 1.61
N SER A 38 8.60 15.87 0.33
CA SER A 38 8.38 17.12 -0.41
C SER A 38 6.90 17.47 -0.62
N TRP A 39 6.01 16.47 -0.58
CA TRP A 39 4.59 16.70 -0.82
C TRP A 39 3.67 16.10 0.25
N ALA A 40 4.02 14.95 0.83
CA ALA A 40 3.21 14.31 1.87
C ALA A 40 3.43 14.96 3.24
N GLY A 41 2.35 15.20 3.99
CA GLY A 41 2.44 15.66 5.37
C GLY A 41 2.72 14.52 6.33
N ARG A 42 2.05 13.38 6.12
CA ARG A 42 2.22 12.14 6.87
C ARG A 42 2.24 10.97 5.91
N ALA A 43 2.85 9.87 6.34
CA ALA A 43 2.75 8.61 5.59
C ALA A 43 2.72 7.41 6.53
N ILE A 44 1.92 6.40 6.15
CA ILE A 44 1.98 5.05 6.72
C ILE A 44 3.21 4.35 6.14
N ILE A 45 4.13 3.95 7.01
CA ILE A 45 5.40 3.34 6.62
C ILE A 45 5.31 1.83 6.69
N MET A 46 5.50 1.17 5.56
CA MET A 46 5.42 -0.28 5.48
C MET A 46 6.58 -0.96 6.21
N PRO A 47 6.29 -2.07 6.95
CA PRO A 47 7.22 -2.67 7.90
C PRO A 47 8.08 -3.79 7.31
N ASN A 48 8.02 -4.05 6.00
CA ASN A 48 8.68 -5.19 5.35
C ASN A 48 10.16 -4.96 5.05
N LEU A 49 10.89 -4.63 6.07
CA LEU A 49 12.37 -4.62 6.06
C LEU A 49 12.91 -6.06 6.21
N VAL A 50 14.22 -6.20 6.15
CA VAL A 50 14.94 -7.44 6.49
C VAL A 50 15.99 -7.13 7.58
N PRO A 51 15.73 -7.54 8.84
CA PRO A 51 14.53 -8.20 9.35
C PRO A 51 13.29 -7.27 9.39
N PRO A 52 12.05 -7.82 9.40
CA PRO A 52 10.85 -7.01 9.45
C PRO A 52 10.65 -6.31 10.80
N VAL A 53 9.86 -5.24 10.78
CA VAL A 53 9.46 -4.48 11.98
C VAL A 53 8.29 -5.19 12.65
N VAL A 54 8.53 -5.95 13.71
CA VAL A 54 7.52 -6.84 14.31
C VAL A 54 7.10 -6.47 15.72
N THR A 55 7.88 -5.64 16.43
CA THR A 55 7.60 -5.20 17.80
C THR A 55 7.48 -3.68 17.91
N GLY A 56 6.88 -3.19 19.01
CA GLY A 56 6.85 -1.77 19.31
C GLY A 56 8.24 -1.14 19.40
N ASN A 57 9.23 -1.89 19.93
CA ASN A 57 10.62 -1.44 19.96
C ASN A 57 11.22 -1.31 18.57
N ASP A 58 10.98 -2.28 17.68
CA ASP A 58 11.43 -2.20 16.27
C ASP A 58 10.84 -0.98 15.58
N ALA A 59 9.53 -0.72 15.79
CA ALA A 59 8.86 0.43 15.21
C ALA A 59 9.44 1.76 15.71
N SER A 60 9.73 1.88 17.01
CA SER A 60 10.37 3.06 17.59
C SER A 60 11.79 3.27 17.02
N ALA A 61 12.55 2.21 16.90
CA ALA A 61 13.91 2.25 16.35
C ALA A 61 13.88 2.65 14.84
N TYR A 62 12.94 2.12 14.08
CA TYR A 62 12.80 2.47 12.67
C TYR A 62 12.34 3.91 12.49
N ARG A 63 11.37 4.37 13.30
CA ARG A 63 10.95 5.77 13.31
C ARG A 63 12.13 6.72 13.56
N ALA A 64 12.96 6.42 14.56
CA ALA A 64 14.15 7.23 14.84
C ALA A 64 15.11 7.32 13.66
N ARG A 65 15.32 6.21 12.91
CA ARG A 65 16.15 6.22 11.70
C ARG A 65 15.55 7.08 10.59
N ILE A 66 14.22 7.04 10.41
CA ILE A 66 13.53 7.89 9.44
C ILE A 66 13.66 9.36 9.80
N GLU A 67 13.40 9.72 11.06
CA GLU A 67 13.51 11.09 11.56
C GLU A 67 14.94 11.63 11.43
N GLN A 68 15.94 10.80 11.69
CA GLN A 68 17.37 11.16 11.50
C GLN A 68 17.75 11.34 10.03
N ALA A 69 17.11 10.60 9.13
CA ALA A 69 17.37 10.68 7.68
C ALA A 69 16.60 11.83 7.00
N LEU A 70 15.62 12.43 7.69
CA LEU A 70 14.83 13.53 7.14
C LEU A 70 15.70 14.79 7.03
N PRO A 71 15.85 15.38 5.81
CA PRO A 71 16.63 16.58 5.67
C PRO A 71 15.98 17.80 6.36
N ASP A 72 16.79 18.77 6.76
CA ASP A 72 16.29 20.01 7.35
C ASP A 72 15.30 20.72 6.41
N GLY A 73 14.26 21.29 7.00
CA GLY A 73 13.25 22.06 6.27
C GLY A 73 12.07 21.25 5.75
N TYR A 74 12.08 19.92 5.90
CA TYR A 74 10.92 19.10 5.60
C TYR A 74 10.05 18.91 6.85
N ASP A 75 8.75 19.11 6.69
CA ASP A 75 7.72 18.80 7.69
C ASP A 75 7.02 17.51 7.27
N PHE A 76 7.44 16.38 7.83
CA PHE A 76 6.94 15.05 7.48
C PHE A 76 6.87 14.18 8.74
N THR A 77 5.74 13.50 8.91
CA THR A 77 5.51 12.62 10.06
C THR A 77 5.36 11.17 9.58
N PRO A 78 6.28 10.27 9.92
CA PRO A 78 6.11 8.84 9.68
C PRO A 78 5.11 8.24 10.67
N LEU A 79 4.14 7.49 10.17
CA LEU A 79 3.17 6.73 10.94
C LEU A 79 3.57 5.25 10.87
N MET A 80 3.97 4.68 12.02
CA MET A 80 4.58 3.35 12.05
C MET A 80 3.54 2.24 12.06
N VAL A 81 3.93 1.10 11.47
CA VAL A 81 3.10 -0.10 11.32
C VAL A 81 3.93 -1.33 11.71
N LEU A 82 3.30 -2.33 12.34
CA LEU A 82 3.94 -3.60 12.60
C LEU A 82 3.64 -4.63 11.52
N TYR A 83 4.59 -5.46 11.25
CA TYR A 83 4.49 -6.63 10.39
C TYR A 83 3.85 -7.78 11.18
N LEU A 84 2.67 -8.25 10.75
CA LEU A 84 1.99 -9.38 11.38
C LEU A 84 2.68 -10.69 11.02
N THR A 85 3.10 -11.44 12.03
CA THR A 85 3.65 -12.80 11.92
C THR A 85 2.88 -13.75 12.80
N GLN A 86 3.08 -15.06 12.61
CA GLN A 86 2.49 -16.09 13.47
C GLN A 86 2.99 -16.05 14.91
N GLN A 87 4.11 -15.34 15.17
CA GLN A 87 4.69 -15.12 16.50
C GLN A 87 4.39 -13.74 17.08
N SER A 88 3.57 -12.93 16.42
CA SER A 88 3.19 -11.61 16.94
C SER A 88 2.52 -11.71 18.30
N ASP A 89 2.98 -10.88 19.24
CA ASP A 89 2.45 -10.82 20.59
C ASP A 89 1.33 -9.77 20.69
N PRO A 90 0.08 -10.18 20.97
CA PRO A 90 -1.04 -9.25 21.13
C PRO A 90 -0.80 -8.18 22.20
N ALA A 91 -0.09 -8.53 23.28
CA ALA A 91 0.19 -7.59 24.37
C ALA A 91 1.16 -6.49 23.94
N ASP A 92 2.22 -6.83 23.18
CA ASP A 92 3.14 -5.83 22.66
C ASP A 92 2.47 -4.89 21.65
N ILE A 93 1.65 -5.45 20.74
CA ILE A 93 0.89 -4.66 19.75
C ILE A 93 -0.06 -3.69 20.44
N ARG A 94 -0.83 -4.17 21.42
CA ARG A 94 -1.73 -3.32 22.22
C ARG A 94 -0.96 -2.18 22.90
N ALA A 95 0.11 -2.51 23.62
CA ALA A 95 0.92 -1.53 24.33
C ALA A 95 1.57 -0.50 23.38
N ALA A 96 2.05 -0.93 22.23
CA ALA A 96 2.63 -0.04 21.22
C ALA A 96 1.58 0.93 20.64
N HIS A 97 0.37 0.45 20.41
CA HIS A 97 -0.74 1.29 19.94
C HIS A 97 -1.20 2.30 21.01
N GLU A 98 -1.41 1.85 22.25
CA GLU A 98 -1.81 2.71 23.38
C GLU A 98 -0.80 3.84 23.66
N LYS A 99 0.49 3.57 23.45
CA LYS A 99 1.56 4.56 23.56
C LYS A 99 1.71 5.45 22.30
N GLY A 100 0.88 5.26 21.27
CA GLY A 100 0.98 6.01 20.02
C GLY A 100 2.21 5.70 19.18
N ILE A 101 2.92 4.58 19.43
CA ILE A 101 4.10 4.16 18.68
C ILE A 101 3.70 3.66 17.29
N ILE A 102 2.58 2.93 17.19
CA ILE A 102 2.06 2.41 15.94
C ILE A 102 0.63 2.88 15.68
N GLN A 103 0.25 2.88 14.38
CA GLN A 103 -1.08 3.26 13.94
C GLN A 103 -1.91 2.06 13.44
N ALA A 104 -1.24 1.01 12.96
CA ALA A 104 -1.87 -0.14 12.34
C ALA A 104 -0.95 -1.36 12.37
N VAL A 105 -1.48 -2.51 11.92
CA VAL A 105 -0.73 -3.75 11.70
C VAL A 105 -0.94 -4.19 10.26
N LYS A 106 0.14 -4.59 9.59
CA LYS A 106 0.14 -5.03 8.18
C LYS A 106 0.20 -6.55 8.07
N LEU A 107 -0.75 -7.10 7.34
CA LEU A 107 -0.79 -8.50 6.94
C LEU A 107 -0.23 -8.65 5.53
N TYR A 108 0.86 -9.41 5.42
CA TYR A 108 1.35 -9.98 4.17
C TYR A 108 1.03 -11.46 4.16
N PRO A 109 0.29 -11.98 3.17
CA PRO A 109 0.30 -13.43 2.92
C PRO A 109 1.74 -13.87 2.59
N ALA A 110 2.17 -14.99 3.17
CA ALA A 110 3.55 -15.45 2.99
C ALA A 110 3.88 -15.66 1.50
N GLY A 111 4.93 -15.01 1.02
CA GLY A 111 5.36 -15.08 -0.38
C GLY A 111 4.57 -14.22 -1.37
N ALA A 112 3.66 -13.36 -0.91
CA ALA A 112 2.82 -12.54 -1.80
C ALA A 112 3.60 -11.45 -2.54
N THR A 113 4.62 -10.86 -1.92
CA THR A 113 5.38 -9.74 -2.47
C THR A 113 6.81 -9.68 -1.91
N THR A 114 7.55 -8.63 -2.21
CA THR A 114 8.90 -8.39 -1.70
C THR A 114 8.95 -8.46 -0.18
N ASN A 115 9.94 -9.18 0.37
CA ASN A 115 10.18 -9.35 1.81
C ASN A 115 8.96 -9.86 2.58
N SER A 116 8.14 -10.73 1.97
CA SER A 116 6.95 -11.31 2.61
C SER A 116 7.09 -12.77 3.05
N ALA A 117 8.30 -13.32 3.06
CA ALA A 117 8.55 -14.70 3.47
C ALA A 117 8.12 -14.99 4.92
N SER A 118 8.22 -13.99 5.81
CA SER A 118 7.77 -14.07 7.21
C SER A 118 6.28 -13.80 7.40
N GLY A 119 5.53 -13.64 6.32
CA GLY A 119 4.11 -13.32 6.33
C GLY A 119 3.24 -14.45 6.88
N VAL A 120 1.94 -14.18 6.91
CA VAL A 120 0.93 -15.08 7.46
C VAL A 120 0.67 -16.22 6.46
N LYS A 121 0.80 -17.45 6.94
CA LYS A 121 0.47 -18.67 6.18
C LYS A 121 -0.96 -19.15 6.48
N ASP A 122 -1.39 -18.93 7.71
CA ASP A 122 -2.69 -19.36 8.21
C ASP A 122 -3.32 -18.23 9.04
N ILE A 123 -4.49 -17.77 8.61
CA ILE A 123 -5.22 -16.69 9.29
C ILE A 123 -5.68 -17.12 10.68
N ASP A 124 -5.98 -18.40 10.89
CA ASP A 124 -6.41 -18.90 12.18
C ASP A 124 -5.30 -18.82 13.24
N ALA A 125 -4.05 -18.97 12.83
CA ALA A 125 -2.90 -18.86 13.73
C ALA A 125 -2.70 -17.44 14.29
N VAL A 126 -3.20 -16.41 13.60
CA VAL A 126 -3.11 -15.00 14.03
C VAL A 126 -4.44 -14.45 14.56
N MET A 127 -5.47 -15.30 14.65
CA MET A 127 -6.79 -14.88 15.09
C MET A 127 -6.80 -14.18 16.46
N PRO A 128 -6.05 -14.62 17.48
CA PRO A 128 -5.98 -13.92 18.77
C PRO A 128 -5.48 -12.49 18.66
N VAL A 129 -4.55 -12.21 17.73
CA VAL A 129 -4.09 -10.84 17.44
C VAL A 129 -5.19 -10.03 16.77
N LEU A 130 -5.89 -10.60 15.80
CA LEU A 130 -6.96 -9.92 15.06
C LEU A 130 -8.16 -9.60 15.97
N GLU A 131 -8.52 -10.50 16.88
CA GLU A 131 -9.55 -10.26 17.90
C GLU A 131 -9.18 -9.10 18.81
N MET A 132 -7.96 -9.07 19.33
CA MET A 132 -7.45 -7.96 20.14
C MET A 132 -7.46 -6.64 19.34
N MET A 133 -7.07 -6.67 18.06
CA MET A 133 -7.10 -5.49 17.20
C MET A 133 -8.53 -4.97 17.00
N ALA A 134 -9.51 -5.86 16.81
CA ALA A 134 -10.91 -5.50 16.70
C ALA A 134 -11.42 -4.82 17.98
N GLU A 135 -11.07 -5.35 19.15
CA GLU A 135 -11.41 -4.77 20.46
C GLU A 135 -10.79 -3.37 20.67
N CYS A 136 -9.52 -3.21 20.29
CA CYS A 136 -8.78 -1.96 20.49
C CYS A 136 -8.98 -0.92 19.38
N GLY A 137 -9.68 -1.30 18.29
CA GLY A 137 -9.88 -0.43 17.14
C GLY A 137 -8.60 -0.20 16.32
N ILE A 138 -7.64 -1.14 16.35
CA ILE A 138 -6.41 -1.08 15.56
C ILE A 138 -6.70 -1.55 14.14
N PRO A 139 -6.46 -0.75 13.09
CA PRO A 139 -6.70 -1.17 11.72
C PRO A 139 -5.75 -2.28 11.25
N LEU A 140 -6.30 -3.24 10.51
CA LEU A 140 -5.54 -4.24 9.75
C LEU A 140 -5.38 -3.76 8.32
N LEU A 141 -4.14 -3.62 7.87
CA LEU A 141 -3.80 -3.29 6.48
C LEU A 141 -3.44 -4.59 5.77
N VAL A 142 -4.09 -4.92 4.64
CA VAL A 142 -3.89 -6.21 4.00
C VAL A 142 -3.32 -6.07 2.58
N HIS A 143 -2.27 -6.85 2.27
CA HIS A 143 -1.93 -7.20 0.91
C HIS A 143 -2.89 -8.28 0.44
N GLY A 144 -3.84 -7.92 -0.41
CA GLY A 144 -5.02 -8.75 -0.69
C GLY A 144 -4.82 -9.71 -1.86
N GLU A 145 -3.85 -10.61 -1.77
CA GLU A 145 -3.63 -11.66 -2.76
C GLU A 145 -3.43 -13.02 -2.11
N VAL A 146 -4.01 -14.07 -2.71
CA VAL A 146 -3.64 -15.45 -2.38
C VAL A 146 -2.31 -15.82 -3.06
N THR A 147 -1.61 -16.82 -2.51
CA THR A 147 -0.27 -17.22 -2.99
C THR A 147 -0.20 -18.65 -3.50
N HIS A 148 -1.34 -19.30 -3.73
CA HIS A 148 -1.39 -20.66 -4.26
C HIS A 148 -0.93 -20.69 -5.72
N ASP A 149 -0.05 -21.62 -6.05
CA ASP A 149 0.51 -21.78 -7.41
C ASP A 149 -0.56 -22.11 -8.46
N SER A 150 -1.68 -22.70 -8.04
CA SER A 150 -2.81 -23.03 -8.91
C SER A 150 -3.68 -21.83 -9.29
N VAL A 151 -3.50 -20.67 -8.64
CA VAL A 151 -4.27 -19.45 -8.93
C VAL A 151 -3.46 -18.55 -9.85
N ASP A 152 -4.03 -18.23 -11.01
CA ASP A 152 -3.43 -17.27 -11.94
C ASP A 152 -3.10 -15.94 -11.25
N ILE A 153 -1.94 -15.38 -11.56
CA ILE A 153 -1.47 -14.14 -10.92
C ILE A 153 -2.44 -12.97 -11.11
N PHE A 154 -3.24 -12.98 -12.16
CA PHE A 154 -4.25 -11.94 -12.41
C PHE A 154 -5.55 -12.13 -11.63
N ASP A 155 -5.78 -13.33 -11.05
CA ASP A 155 -6.99 -13.68 -10.30
C ASP A 155 -6.79 -13.67 -8.78
N ARG A 156 -5.55 -13.54 -8.30
CA ARG A 156 -5.18 -13.67 -6.88
C ARG A 156 -5.93 -12.71 -5.95
N GLU A 157 -6.18 -11.49 -6.40
CA GLU A 157 -6.92 -10.49 -5.61
C GLU A 157 -8.40 -10.86 -5.46
N ALA A 158 -9.07 -11.25 -6.54
CA ALA A 158 -10.46 -11.67 -6.49
C ALA A 158 -10.65 -12.93 -5.63
N VAL A 159 -9.77 -13.91 -5.76
CA VAL A 159 -9.79 -15.12 -4.94
C VAL A 159 -9.53 -14.80 -3.46
N PHE A 160 -8.66 -13.85 -3.15
CA PHE A 160 -8.44 -13.39 -1.77
C PHE A 160 -9.71 -12.81 -1.14
N ILE A 161 -10.45 -12.00 -1.89
CA ILE A 161 -11.71 -11.43 -1.41
C ILE A 161 -12.67 -12.55 -1.01
N ASP A 162 -12.85 -13.56 -1.87
CA ASP A 162 -13.82 -14.63 -1.67
C ASP A 162 -13.40 -15.61 -0.56
N THR A 163 -12.11 -15.94 -0.50
CA THR A 163 -11.64 -17.05 0.35
C THR A 163 -11.01 -16.62 1.66
N VAL A 164 -10.58 -15.37 1.79
CA VAL A 164 -9.90 -14.85 2.98
C VAL A 164 -10.62 -13.64 3.57
N LEU A 165 -10.84 -12.59 2.78
CA LEU A 165 -11.34 -11.32 3.30
C LEU A 165 -12.81 -11.43 3.75
N THR A 166 -13.68 -12.01 2.93
CA THR A 166 -15.10 -12.18 3.26
C THR A 166 -15.29 -13.04 4.52
N PRO A 167 -14.70 -14.25 4.63
CA PRO A 167 -14.80 -15.04 5.86
C PRO A 167 -14.22 -14.33 7.09
N LEU A 168 -13.11 -13.60 6.95
CA LEU A 168 -12.54 -12.85 8.06
C LEU A 168 -13.49 -11.77 8.57
N ARG A 169 -14.11 -11.01 7.66
CA ARG A 169 -15.07 -9.96 8.02
C ARG A 169 -16.34 -10.50 8.63
N GLU A 170 -16.80 -11.68 8.22
CA GLU A 170 -17.93 -12.38 8.86
C GLU A 170 -17.61 -12.82 10.28
N ARG A 171 -16.38 -13.29 10.54
CA ARG A 171 -15.90 -13.68 11.87
C ARG A 171 -15.63 -12.50 12.80
N LEU A 172 -15.10 -11.41 12.28
CA LEU A 172 -14.71 -10.21 13.03
C LEU A 172 -15.31 -8.94 12.39
N PRO A 173 -16.62 -8.73 12.48
CA PRO A 173 -17.29 -7.60 11.80
C PRO A 173 -16.87 -6.22 12.34
N SER A 174 -16.33 -6.15 13.55
CA SER A 174 -15.81 -4.91 14.16
C SER A 174 -14.36 -4.59 13.79
N LEU A 175 -13.63 -5.54 13.18
CA LEU A 175 -12.26 -5.30 12.72
C LEU A 175 -12.26 -4.30 11.55
N ARG A 176 -11.54 -3.19 11.73
CA ARG A 176 -11.33 -2.23 10.65
C ARG A 176 -10.24 -2.74 9.72
N ILE A 177 -10.54 -2.85 8.44
CA ILE A 177 -9.63 -3.40 7.42
C ILE A 177 -9.44 -2.36 6.31
N VAL A 178 -8.21 -2.17 5.90
CA VAL A 178 -7.85 -1.48 4.66
C VAL A 178 -7.31 -2.51 3.67
N MET A 179 -8.04 -2.72 2.59
CA MET A 179 -7.55 -3.49 1.44
C MET A 179 -6.63 -2.59 0.63
N GLU A 180 -5.33 -2.83 0.72
CA GLU A 180 -4.35 -1.92 0.14
C GLU A 180 -4.13 -2.17 -1.34
N HIS A 181 -3.72 -1.09 -2.08
CA HIS A 181 -3.33 -1.09 -3.49
C HIS A 181 -4.21 -2.00 -4.35
N ILE A 182 -5.54 -1.81 -4.27
CA ILE A 182 -6.48 -2.62 -5.04
C ILE A 182 -6.27 -2.45 -6.55
N THR A 183 -6.47 -3.53 -7.31
CA THR A 183 -6.17 -3.56 -8.74
C THR A 183 -7.32 -4.08 -9.60
N THR A 184 -8.45 -4.48 -9.00
CA THR A 184 -9.55 -5.13 -9.71
C THR A 184 -10.87 -4.39 -9.54
N GLU A 185 -11.76 -4.55 -10.52
CA GLU A 185 -13.16 -4.12 -10.43
C GLU A 185 -13.88 -4.84 -9.27
N GLN A 186 -13.55 -6.12 -9.03
CA GLN A 186 -14.09 -6.88 -7.92
C GLN A 186 -13.79 -6.21 -6.58
N ALA A 187 -12.53 -5.81 -6.35
CA ALA A 187 -12.14 -5.11 -5.14
C ALA A 187 -12.84 -3.76 -5.00
N ALA A 188 -12.87 -2.96 -6.06
CA ALA A 188 -13.55 -1.66 -6.06
C ALA A 188 -15.05 -1.79 -5.72
N THR A 189 -15.73 -2.76 -6.33
CA THR A 189 -17.15 -3.04 -6.09
C THR A 189 -17.39 -3.55 -4.66
N TYR A 190 -16.57 -4.50 -4.21
CA TYR A 190 -16.69 -5.09 -2.87
C TYR A 190 -16.51 -4.03 -1.77
N VAL A 191 -15.48 -3.19 -1.88
CA VAL A 191 -15.21 -2.12 -0.91
C VAL A 191 -16.31 -1.06 -0.93
N ALA A 192 -16.79 -0.66 -2.12
CA ALA A 192 -17.86 0.33 -2.24
C ALA A 192 -19.15 -0.13 -1.57
N ALA A 193 -19.50 -1.42 -1.70
CA ALA A 193 -20.71 -2.01 -1.13
C ALA A 193 -20.60 -2.36 0.37
N ALA A 194 -19.39 -2.48 0.91
CA ALA A 194 -19.16 -2.86 2.30
C ALA A 194 -19.60 -1.78 3.31
N ASP A 195 -19.66 -2.16 4.58
CA ASP A 195 -19.87 -1.24 5.70
C ASP A 195 -18.66 -0.28 5.92
N SER A 196 -18.73 0.50 7.00
CA SER A 196 -17.69 1.50 7.34
C SER A 196 -16.38 0.90 7.86
N ASN A 197 -16.33 -0.41 8.12
CA ASN A 197 -15.14 -1.08 8.62
C ASN A 197 -14.22 -1.62 7.52
N LEU A 198 -14.55 -1.37 6.25
CA LEU A 198 -13.70 -1.69 5.11
C LEU A 198 -13.45 -0.46 4.25
N ALA A 199 -12.19 -0.23 3.94
CA ALA A 199 -11.73 0.80 3.02
C ALA A 199 -10.63 0.24 2.11
N ALA A 200 -10.14 1.01 1.16
CA ALA A 200 -9.07 0.61 0.25
C ALA A 200 -8.14 1.76 -0.10
N THR A 201 -6.87 1.46 -0.31
CA THR A 201 -5.94 2.38 -0.97
C THR A 201 -5.86 2.08 -2.46
N ILE A 202 -5.68 3.13 -3.24
CA ILE A 202 -5.44 3.05 -4.69
C ILE A 202 -4.12 3.76 -4.98
N THR A 203 -3.28 3.15 -5.81
CA THR A 203 -1.98 3.69 -6.18
C THR A 203 -2.07 4.55 -7.44
N PRO A 204 -1.19 5.53 -7.63
CA PRO A 204 -1.11 6.29 -8.86
C PRO A 204 -0.84 5.41 -10.09
N HIS A 205 0.06 4.43 -9.98
CA HIS A 205 0.42 3.59 -11.11
C HIS A 205 -0.71 2.67 -11.56
N HIS A 206 -1.52 2.13 -10.65
CA HIS A 206 -2.69 1.32 -11.04
C HIS A 206 -3.83 2.16 -11.68
N LEU A 207 -3.79 3.49 -11.53
CA LEU A 207 -4.72 4.39 -12.24
C LEU A 207 -4.28 4.70 -13.67
N ILE A 208 -2.97 4.68 -13.97
CA ILE A 208 -2.43 5.13 -15.26
C ILE A 208 -1.91 4.01 -16.16
N ILE A 209 -1.60 2.83 -15.65
CA ILE A 209 -1.16 1.69 -16.44
C ILE A 209 -2.10 0.49 -16.30
N ASN A 210 -2.18 -0.30 -17.36
CA ASN A 210 -2.73 -1.65 -17.35
C ASN A 210 -1.61 -2.66 -17.69
N ARG A 211 -1.93 -3.96 -17.73
CA ARG A 211 -0.93 -5.01 -17.96
C ARG A 211 -0.18 -4.90 -19.29
N ASN A 212 -0.74 -4.21 -20.30
CA ASN A 212 -0.03 -3.98 -21.57
C ASN A 212 1.22 -3.12 -21.35
N ALA A 213 1.23 -2.20 -20.39
CA ALA A 213 2.42 -1.40 -20.09
C ALA A 213 3.62 -2.28 -19.69
N ILE A 214 3.37 -3.43 -19.07
CA ILE A 214 4.40 -4.37 -18.63
C ILE A 214 4.81 -5.31 -19.75
N LEU A 215 3.85 -5.82 -20.54
CA LEU A 215 4.03 -7.01 -21.39
C LEU A 215 4.04 -6.71 -22.89
N ALA A 216 3.36 -5.67 -23.37
CA ALA A 216 3.22 -5.41 -24.80
C ALA A 216 4.49 -4.76 -25.37
N GLY A 217 4.99 -5.34 -26.46
CA GLY A 217 6.20 -4.84 -27.14
C GLY A 217 7.51 -5.16 -26.39
N GLY A 218 7.49 -6.18 -25.55
CA GLY A 218 8.61 -6.60 -24.70
C GLY A 218 8.36 -6.30 -23.23
N ILE A 219 8.99 -7.08 -22.36
CA ILE A 219 8.85 -6.94 -20.91
C ILE A 219 9.50 -5.64 -20.42
N LYS A 220 8.76 -4.88 -19.62
CA LYS A 220 9.24 -3.63 -19.02
C LYS A 220 9.30 -3.78 -17.48
N PRO A 221 10.43 -4.23 -16.94
CA PRO A 221 10.56 -4.58 -15.51
C PRO A 221 10.26 -3.45 -14.53
N HIS A 222 10.50 -2.20 -14.91
CA HIS A 222 10.22 -1.05 -14.05
C HIS A 222 8.74 -0.85 -13.73
N TYR A 223 7.83 -1.39 -14.55
CA TYR A 223 6.38 -1.37 -14.30
C TYR A 223 5.88 -2.59 -13.54
N TYR A 224 6.75 -3.57 -13.27
CA TYR A 224 6.39 -4.76 -12.53
C TYR A 224 6.26 -4.45 -11.03
N CYS A 225 5.07 -4.73 -10.51
CA CYS A 225 4.72 -4.61 -9.09
C CYS A 225 3.76 -5.75 -8.70
N LEU A 226 3.56 -5.94 -7.41
CA LEU A 226 2.56 -6.85 -6.86
C LEU A 226 1.67 -6.10 -5.85
N PRO A 227 0.35 -6.14 -6.04
CA PRO A 227 -0.40 -6.82 -7.12
C PRO A 227 -0.07 -6.26 -8.50
N VAL A 228 0.01 -7.15 -9.49
CA VAL A 228 0.30 -6.78 -10.87
C VAL A 228 -0.86 -5.97 -11.47
N ALA A 229 -0.54 -4.99 -12.33
CA ALA A 229 -1.56 -4.26 -13.08
C ALA A 229 -2.40 -5.21 -13.95
N LYS A 230 -3.72 -5.01 -13.94
CA LYS A 230 -4.72 -5.88 -14.58
C LYS A 230 -5.11 -5.36 -15.98
N ARG A 231 -6.22 -5.87 -16.51
CA ARG A 231 -6.81 -5.41 -17.78
C ARG A 231 -7.28 -3.96 -17.69
N GLU A 232 -7.47 -3.32 -18.84
CA GLU A 232 -7.98 -1.95 -18.95
C GLU A 232 -9.32 -1.76 -18.25
N THR A 233 -10.23 -2.75 -18.32
CA THR A 233 -11.53 -2.70 -17.63
C THR A 233 -11.38 -2.51 -16.11
N HIS A 234 -10.41 -3.18 -15.51
CA HIS A 234 -10.09 -3.01 -14.09
C HIS A 234 -9.52 -1.63 -13.79
N ARG A 235 -8.56 -1.14 -14.62
CA ARG A 235 -8.01 0.21 -14.46
C ARG A 235 -9.10 1.27 -14.47
N LEU A 236 -10.02 1.19 -15.42
CA LEU A 236 -11.16 2.13 -15.50
C LEU A 236 -12.07 2.04 -14.27
N ALA A 237 -12.29 0.84 -13.72
CA ALA A 237 -13.04 0.69 -12.48
C ALA A 237 -12.34 1.36 -11.29
N LEU A 238 -11.00 1.28 -11.21
CA LEU A 238 -10.22 1.98 -10.18
C LEU A 238 -10.30 3.51 -10.35
N VAL A 239 -10.18 4.01 -11.58
CA VAL A 239 -10.32 5.45 -11.86
C VAL A 239 -11.68 5.94 -11.40
N LYS A 240 -12.76 5.24 -11.76
CA LYS A 240 -14.11 5.55 -11.31
C LYS A 240 -14.23 5.54 -9.78
N ALA A 241 -13.62 4.57 -9.10
CA ALA A 241 -13.64 4.51 -7.63
C ALA A 241 -12.88 5.70 -7.02
N ALA A 242 -11.67 5.99 -7.51
CA ALA A 242 -10.83 7.07 -7.00
C ALA A 242 -11.46 8.47 -7.17
N THR A 243 -12.21 8.69 -8.28
CA THR A 243 -12.82 9.97 -8.60
C THR A 243 -14.28 10.11 -8.10
N SER A 244 -14.83 9.05 -7.50
CA SER A 244 -16.23 8.98 -7.07
C SER A 244 -16.58 9.89 -5.87
N GLY A 245 -15.61 10.40 -5.14
CA GLY A 245 -15.84 11.09 -3.86
C GLY A 245 -16.19 10.15 -2.69
N ASN A 246 -16.19 8.83 -2.90
CA ASN A 246 -16.43 7.87 -1.84
C ASN A 246 -15.20 7.82 -0.90
N LYS A 247 -15.39 8.20 0.36
CA LYS A 247 -14.34 8.31 1.38
C LYS A 247 -13.67 6.98 1.74
N LYS A 248 -14.20 5.86 1.29
CA LYS A 248 -13.57 4.54 1.47
C LYS A 248 -12.36 4.32 0.57
N PHE A 249 -12.20 5.13 -0.49
CA PHE A 249 -11.05 5.07 -1.39
C PHE A 249 -10.14 6.26 -1.14
N PHE A 250 -8.85 5.99 -0.90
CA PHE A 250 -7.87 7.03 -0.63
C PHE A 250 -6.49 6.65 -1.14
N LEU A 251 -5.60 7.62 -1.17
CA LEU A 251 -4.26 7.48 -1.72
C LEU A 251 -3.37 6.61 -0.83
N GLY A 252 -2.81 5.56 -1.39
CA GLY A 252 -1.62 4.88 -0.90
C GLY A 252 -0.70 4.66 -2.09
N THR A 253 0.44 5.33 -2.12
CA THR A 253 1.27 5.33 -3.33
C THR A 253 1.85 3.98 -3.67
N ASP A 254 2.10 3.16 -2.66
CA ASP A 254 2.93 1.96 -2.80
C ASP A 254 4.22 2.27 -3.56
N SER A 255 4.78 3.46 -3.30
CA SER A 255 6.11 3.79 -3.80
C SER A 255 7.10 2.84 -3.16
N ALA A 256 7.66 1.94 -3.97
CA ALA A 256 8.41 0.77 -3.52
C ALA A 256 9.74 0.69 -4.28
N PRO A 257 10.76 1.44 -3.84
CA PRO A 257 12.02 1.57 -4.56
C PRO A 257 12.85 0.29 -4.51
N HIS A 258 13.50 0.01 -5.62
CA HIS A 258 14.57 -0.97 -5.78
C HIS A 258 15.67 -0.37 -6.63
N ILE A 259 16.92 -0.78 -6.43
CA ILE A 259 18.01 -0.39 -7.31
C ILE A 259 17.85 -1.06 -8.69
N ASP A 260 18.25 -0.36 -9.75
CA ASP A 260 18.11 -0.85 -11.13
C ASP A 260 18.62 -2.28 -11.37
N PRO A 261 19.81 -2.69 -10.83
CA PRO A 261 20.26 -4.07 -11.00
C PRO A 261 19.29 -5.13 -10.48
N LEU A 262 18.54 -4.85 -9.41
CA LEU A 262 17.54 -5.77 -8.86
C LEU A 262 16.24 -5.78 -9.67
N LYS A 263 15.92 -4.69 -10.34
CA LYS A 263 14.79 -4.62 -11.27
C LYS A 263 15.07 -5.33 -12.60
N LEU A 264 16.30 -5.25 -13.08
CA LEU A 264 16.71 -5.67 -14.44
C LEU A 264 17.35 -7.07 -14.49
N GLN A 265 17.41 -7.79 -13.40
CA GLN A 265 17.89 -9.17 -13.36
C GLN A 265 16.83 -10.18 -13.83
N ALA A 266 17.22 -11.44 -14.01
CA ALA A 266 16.34 -12.52 -14.50
C ALA A 266 15.06 -12.71 -13.67
N CYS A 267 15.13 -12.48 -12.36
CA CYS A 267 13.99 -12.44 -11.44
C CYS A 267 13.86 -11.02 -10.86
N GLY A 268 13.37 -10.09 -11.65
CA GLY A 268 13.25 -8.69 -11.26
C GLY A 268 12.33 -8.48 -10.06
N CYS A 269 12.75 -7.60 -9.14
CA CYS A 269 11.95 -7.26 -7.96
C CYS A 269 10.64 -6.57 -8.32
N ALA A 270 9.57 -6.88 -7.58
CA ALA A 270 8.29 -6.20 -7.65
C ALA A 270 8.34 -4.87 -6.89
N GLY A 271 7.95 -3.80 -7.53
CA GLY A 271 7.83 -2.48 -6.92
C GLY A 271 8.03 -1.35 -7.94
N VAL A 272 7.22 -0.32 -7.82
CA VAL A 272 7.30 0.91 -8.64
C VAL A 272 7.64 2.08 -7.74
N PHE A 273 8.72 2.80 -8.04
CA PHE A 273 9.07 4.03 -7.34
C PHE A 273 8.38 5.23 -8.01
N ASN A 274 7.28 5.68 -7.44
CA ASN A 274 6.42 6.72 -8.02
C ASN A 274 6.38 8.03 -7.21
N ALA A 275 7.01 8.09 -6.04
CA ALA A 275 6.94 9.26 -5.17
C ALA A 275 7.19 10.61 -5.88
N PRO A 276 8.20 10.75 -6.78
CA PRO A 276 8.44 12.01 -7.47
C PRO A 276 7.29 12.47 -8.39
N ASN A 277 6.50 11.53 -8.91
CA ASN A 277 5.50 11.79 -9.95
C ASN A 277 4.05 11.66 -9.43
N THR A 278 3.86 11.33 -8.16
CA THR A 278 2.54 11.02 -7.59
C THR A 278 1.52 12.11 -7.86
N LEU A 279 1.80 13.35 -7.49
CA LEU A 279 0.84 14.46 -7.63
C LEU A 279 0.54 14.77 -9.10
N ALA A 280 1.54 14.73 -9.97
CA ALA A 280 1.35 14.95 -11.40
C ALA A 280 0.46 13.87 -12.04
N CYS A 281 0.70 12.60 -11.69
CA CYS A 281 -0.14 11.48 -12.15
C CYS A 281 -1.59 11.62 -11.68
N LEU A 282 -1.80 11.95 -10.40
CA LEU A 282 -3.14 12.15 -9.86
C LEU A 282 -3.85 13.34 -10.51
N ALA A 283 -3.17 14.47 -10.66
CA ALA A 283 -3.74 15.64 -11.34
C ALA A 283 -4.20 15.30 -12.75
N GLN A 284 -3.40 14.57 -13.51
CA GLN A 284 -3.76 14.12 -14.86
C GLN A 284 -5.01 13.22 -14.85
N VAL A 285 -5.09 12.26 -13.92
CA VAL A 285 -6.25 11.36 -13.81
C VAL A 285 -7.52 12.16 -13.50
N PHE A 286 -7.48 13.03 -12.49
CA PHE A 286 -8.64 13.82 -12.08
C PHE A 286 -9.06 14.90 -13.11
N GLU A 287 -8.14 15.38 -13.95
CA GLU A 287 -8.45 16.33 -15.02
C GLU A 287 -9.20 15.66 -16.19
N GLN A 288 -9.03 14.36 -16.38
CA GLN A 288 -9.64 13.59 -17.48
C GLN A 288 -11.05 13.09 -17.16
N GLU A 289 -11.46 13.11 -15.87
CA GLU A 289 -12.76 12.65 -15.38
C GLU A 289 -13.72 13.80 -15.03
#